data_018ec76f4ed1a07aaf9408c9b9db264d
#
_entry.id   018ec76f4ed1a07aaf9408c9b9db264d
#
_cell.length_a   1.000
_cell.length_b   1.000
_cell.length_c   1.000
_cell.angle_alpha   90.00
_cell.angle_beta   90.00
_cell.angle_gamma   90.00
#
_symmetry.space_group_name_H-M   'P 1'
#
loop_
_entity.id
_entity.type
_entity.pdbx_description
1 polymer ?
#
loop_
_entity_poly.entity_id
_entity_poly.type
_entity_poly.pdbx_seq_one_letter_code
_entity_poly.pdbx_strand_id
1 'polypeptide(L)'
;MAKEKITARARTQYTDYMVKEPMELMEFLAAKMPDASRTKLKSLLSKRIIYVDSVITTQYNFPLKPGMKVQISREKGRKEFNHKLMKIVYEDAYIIVIEKMQGLLSVNTDRQKERTAYTILNEYVQRSGKQHRVHIVHRLDRDTSGLMMFAKDEKTQRTLRDNWHDIVTDRRYVAVVVGEMEKDAGTVVSWLTDRKLYVYSSPTDDGGQESITHYRTIKRANGYSLVELNLETGRKNQIRVHMQDLGHPIIGDGRYGLEDVNPIGRLALHAFKLCFYHPDTGELMRFETPYPGEFKKLVLKNK
;
A
#
# COMPACT_ATOMS: atom_id res chain seq x y z
N MET A 1 12.73 -39.33 24.98
CA MET A 1 13.00 -38.61 23.72
C MET A 1 11.77 -38.77 22.81
N ALA A 2 10.86 -37.83 22.87
CA ALA A 2 9.67 -37.79 22.03
C ALA A 2 9.98 -36.96 20.78
N LYS A 3 9.94 -37.59 19.62
CA LYS A 3 10.04 -36.93 18.31
C LYS A 3 8.73 -36.23 18.02
N GLU A 4 8.70 -34.91 18.12
CA GLU A 4 7.60 -34.09 17.59
C GLU A 4 7.49 -34.28 16.08
N LYS A 5 6.35 -34.84 15.68
CA LYS A 5 5.95 -34.84 14.26
C LYS A 5 5.59 -33.47 13.83
N ILE A 6 6.46 -32.81 13.06
CA ILE A 6 6.16 -31.58 12.33
C ILE A 6 5.08 -31.91 11.30
N THR A 7 3.84 -31.51 11.58
CA THR A 7 2.72 -31.60 10.64
C THR A 7 3.05 -30.77 9.40
N ALA A 8 3.09 -31.43 8.25
CA ALA A 8 3.33 -30.82 6.95
C ALA A 8 2.27 -29.73 6.68
N ARG A 9 2.71 -28.46 6.59
CA ARG A 9 1.92 -27.35 6.06
C ARG A 9 1.39 -27.72 4.68
N ALA A 10 0.11 -27.45 4.44
CA ALA A 10 -0.49 -27.59 3.11
C ALA A 10 0.34 -26.75 2.12
N ARG A 11 1.19 -27.40 1.34
CA ARG A 11 1.92 -26.77 0.22
C ARG A 11 0.86 -26.41 -0.81
N THR A 12 0.72 -25.12 -1.11
CA THR A 12 0.05 -24.68 -2.33
C THR A 12 0.68 -25.45 -3.47
N GLN A 13 -0.12 -26.24 -4.19
CA GLN A 13 0.42 -27.13 -5.23
C GLN A 13 0.65 -26.28 -6.49
N TYR A 14 1.85 -25.71 -6.61
CA TYR A 14 2.32 -25.13 -7.87
C TYR A 14 3.01 -26.21 -8.70
N THR A 15 2.87 -26.09 -10.02
CA THR A 15 3.77 -26.73 -10.96
C THR A 15 4.78 -25.66 -11.38
N ASP A 16 6.04 -25.89 -11.03
CA ASP A 16 7.14 -24.94 -11.23
C ASP A 16 7.92 -25.26 -12.51
N TYR A 17 8.24 -24.24 -13.29
CA TYR A 17 9.06 -24.34 -14.50
C TYR A 17 10.10 -23.23 -14.50
N MET A 18 11.38 -23.61 -14.82
CA MET A 18 12.44 -22.64 -15.07
C MET A 18 12.53 -22.28 -16.54
N VAL A 19 12.64 -21.00 -16.83
CA VAL A 19 12.85 -20.47 -18.18
C VAL A 19 14.32 -20.67 -18.55
N LYS A 20 14.57 -21.35 -19.68
CA LYS A 20 15.93 -21.61 -20.16
C LYS A 20 16.36 -20.67 -21.27
N GLU A 21 15.40 -20.24 -22.11
CA GLU A 21 15.63 -19.39 -23.28
C GLU A 21 14.62 -18.23 -23.27
N PRO A 22 14.97 -17.06 -23.84
CA PRO A 22 14.04 -15.94 -23.91
C PRO A 22 12.88 -16.27 -24.87
N MET A 23 11.63 -16.10 -24.41
CA MET A 23 10.42 -16.29 -25.22
C MET A 23 9.23 -15.59 -24.61
N GLU A 24 8.11 -15.49 -25.32
CA GLU A 24 6.87 -14.98 -24.75
C GLU A 24 6.17 -16.01 -23.84
N LEU A 25 5.49 -15.53 -22.80
CA LEU A 25 4.80 -16.38 -21.82
C LEU A 25 3.81 -17.35 -22.47
N MET A 26 3.09 -16.94 -23.50
CA MET A 26 2.13 -17.82 -24.19
C MET A 26 2.83 -18.98 -24.91
N GLU A 27 3.97 -18.71 -25.56
CA GLU A 27 4.79 -19.73 -26.23
C GLU A 27 5.37 -20.70 -25.21
N PHE A 28 5.88 -20.16 -24.10
CA PHE A 28 6.39 -20.97 -23.00
C PHE A 28 5.31 -21.93 -22.45
N LEU A 29 4.11 -21.41 -22.16
CA LEU A 29 3.00 -22.22 -21.67
C LEU A 29 2.58 -23.30 -22.67
N ALA A 30 2.54 -22.96 -23.97
CA ALA A 30 2.24 -23.93 -25.00
C ALA A 30 3.30 -25.06 -25.07
N ALA A 31 4.58 -24.71 -24.98
CA ALA A 31 5.67 -25.70 -24.93
C ALA A 31 5.63 -26.62 -23.68
N LYS A 32 5.19 -26.09 -22.52
CA LYS A 32 5.10 -26.86 -21.28
C LYS A 32 3.78 -27.62 -21.10
N MET A 33 2.76 -27.28 -21.88
CA MET A 33 1.42 -27.88 -21.83
C MET A 33 0.94 -28.21 -23.27
N PRO A 34 1.60 -29.13 -23.97
CA PRO A 34 1.30 -29.43 -25.41
C PRO A 34 -0.14 -29.89 -25.63
N ASP A 35 -0.77 -30.54 -24.66
CA ASP A 35 -2.16 -31.01 -24.72
C ASP A 35 -3.19 -29.90 -24.43
N ALA A 36 -2.75 -28.69 -24.10
CA ALA A 36 -3.65 -27.58 -23.80
C ALA A 36 -3.91 -26.72 -25.05
N SER A 37 -5.18 -26.59 -25.43
CA SER A 37 -5.56 -25.69 -26.51
C SER A 37 -5.20 -24.24 -26.19
N ARG A 38 -4.98 -23.41 -27.19
CA ARG A 38 -4.68 -21.97 -27.01
C ARG A 38 -5.77 -21.25 -26.20
N THR A 39 -7.02 -21.65 -26.33
CA THR A 39 -8.15 -21.15 -25.55
C THR A 39 -8.01 -21.52 -24.07
N LYS A 40 -7.58 -22.74 -23.77
CA LYS A 40 -7.32 -23.19 -22.39
C LYS A 40 -6.16 -22.40 -21.76
N LEU A 41 -5.07 -22.16 -22.49
CA LEU A 41 -3.93 -21.35 -22.01
C LEU A 41 -4.35 -19.89 -21.71
N LYS A 42 -5.12 -19.27 -22.61
CA LYS A 42 -5.72 -17.96 -22.35
C LYS A 42 -6.61 -17.96 -21.10
N SER A 43 -7.40 -19.03 -20.89
CA SER A 43 -8.22 -19.19 -19.68
C SER A 43 -7.38 -19.32 -18.39
N LEU A 44 -6.18 -19.92 -18.43
CA LEU A 44 -5.28 -19.97 -17.28
C LEU A 44 -4.77 -18.58 -16.91
N LEU A 45 -4.38 -17.78 -17.91
CA LEU A 45 -3.96 -16.39 -17.72
C LEU A 45 -5.10 -15.54 -17.15
N SER A 46 -6.30 -15.63 -17.74
CA SER A 46 -7.48 -14.89 -17.28
C SER A 46 -7.93 -15.29 -15.88
N LYS A 47 -7.71 -16.55 -15.47
CA LYS A 47 -7.96 -17.06 -14.12
C LYS A 47 -6.91 -16.64 -13.11
N ARG A 48 -5.85 -15.93 -13.51
CA ARG A 48 -4.78 -15.43 -12.65
C ARG A 48 -4.08 -16.52 -11.83
N ILE A 49 -3.86 -17.67 -12.45
CA ILE A 49 -3.17 -18.82 -11.84
C ILE A 49 -1.75 -19.00 -12.34
N ILE A 50 -1.29 -18.12 -13.22
CA ILE A 50 0.09 -18.09 -13.72
C ILE A 50 0.87 -17.01 -12.97
N TYR A 51 2.03 -17.40 -12.45
CA TYR A 51 2.97 -16.53 -11.75
C TYR A 51 4.31 -16.56 -12.47
N VAL A 52 4.94 -15.40 -12.61
CA VAL A 52 6.32 -15.26 -13.07
C VAL A 52 7.09 -14.59 -11.94
N ASP A 53 8.12 -15.26 -11.42
CA ASP A 53 8.87 -14.83 -10.25
C ASP A 53 7.95 -14.41 -9.07
N SER A 54 6.96 -15.28 -8.79
CA SER A 54 5.94 -15.11 -7.74
C SER A 54 4.91 -14.00 -8.00
N VAL A 55 4.97 -13.28 -9.13
CA VAL A 55 4.01 -12.23 -9.52
C VAL A 55 2.96 -12.80 -10.47
N ILE A 56 1.66 -12.59 -10.15
CA ILE A 56 0.57 -12.99 -11.05
C ILE A 56 0.72 -12.26 -12.39
N THR A 57 0.87 -13.03 -13.47
CA THR A 57 1.04 -12.51 -14.81
C THR A 57 -0.11 -12.95 -15.70
N THR A 58 -0.86 -12.00 -16.27
CA THR A 58 -2.00 -12.25 -17.16
C THR A 58 -1.71 -11.86 -18.62
N GLN A 59 -0.63 -11.14 -18.84
CA GLN A 59 -0.20 -10.67 -20.15
C GLN A 59 0.37 -11.86 -20.94
N TYR A 60 -0.28 -12.22 -22.04
CA TYR A 60 0.08 -13.40 -22.84
C TYR A 60 1.44 -13.27 -23.55
N ASN A 61 1.83 -12.06 -23.94
CA ASN A 61 3.11 -11.73 -24.57
C ASN A 61 4.14 -11.16 -23.58
N PHE A 62 4.03 -11.53 -22.29
CA PHE A 62 5.02 -11.14 -21.28
C PHE A 62 6.40 -11.73 -21.64
N PRO A 63 7.45 -10.90 -21.75
CA PRO A 63 8.77 -11.36 -22.14
C PRO A 63 9.44 -12.12 -20.97
N LEU A 64 9.66 -13.40 -21.16
CA LEU A 64 10.39 -14.24 -20.22
C LEU A 64 11.88 -14.20 -20.55
N LYS A 65 12.73 -14.19 -19.50
CA LYS A 65 14.18 -14.24 -19.60
C LYS A 65 14.70 -15.53 -18.95
N PRO A 66 15.86 -16.06 -19.40
CA PRO A 66 16.51 -17.19 -18.72
C PRO A 66 16.69 -16.92 -17.24
N GLY A 67 16.41 -17.95 -16.41
CA GLY A 67 16.45 -17.84 -14.95
C GLY A 67 15.15 -17.45 -14.30
N MET A 68 14.16 -16.90 -15.02
CA MET A 68 12.83 -16.64 -14.46
C MET A 68 12.10 -17.94 -14.13
N LYS A 69 11.29 -17.90 -13.05
CA LYS A 69 10.47 -19.01 -12.59
C LYS A 69 9.02 -18.80 -12.98
N VAL A 70 8.47 -19.67 -13.81
CA VAL A 70 7.04 -19.70 -14.14
C VAL A 70 6.35 -20.75 -13.29
N GLN A 71 5.31 -20.38 -12.57
CA GLN A 71 4.54 -21.23 -11.67
C GLN A 71 3.08 -21.27 -12.12
N ILE A 72 2.51 -22.47 -12.16
CA ILE A 72 1.09 -22.69 -12.47
C ILE A 72 0.42 -23.19 -11.19
N SER A 73 -0.48 -22.41 -10.62
CA SER A 73 -1.26 -22.83 -9.45
C SER A 73 -2.32 -23.86 -9.87
N ARG A 74 -2.45 -24.93 -9.10
CA ARG A 74 -3.53 -25.94 -9.24
C ARG A 74 -4.82 -25.52 -8.54
N GLU A 75 -4.79 -24.45 -7.76
CA GLU A 75 -5.99 -23.87 -7.17
C GLU A 75 -6.83 -23.18 -8.26
N LYS A 76 -8.16 -23.23 -8.12
CA LYS A 76 -9.04 -22.43 -8.99
C LYS A 76 -8.63 -20.97 -8.88
N GLY A 77 -8.28 -20.35 -10.00
CA GLY A 77 -7.81 -18.97 -10.05
C GLY A 77 -8.76 -18.04 -9.32
N ARG A 78 -8.22 -17.14 -8.51
CA ARG A 78 -9.01 -16.16 -7.78
C ARG A 78 -9.75 -15.27 -8.77
N LYS A 79 -11.06 -15.06 -8.56
CA LYS A 79 -11.80 -14.05 -9.29
C LYS A 79 -11.07 -12.71 -9.16
N GLU A 80 -11.01 -11.97 -10.23
CA GLU A 80 -10.38 -10.65 -10.25
C GLU A 80 -10.89 -9.80 -9.09
N PHE A 81 -9.96 -9.20 -8.36
CA PHE A 81 -10.33 -8.26 -7.31
C PHE A 81 -10.79 -6.98 -7.97
N ASN A 82 -12.06 -6.67 -7.85
CA ASN A 82 -12.63 -5.42 -8.34
C ASN A 82 -13.39 -4.73 -7.21
N HIS A 83 -12.90 -3.57 -6.79
CA HIS A 83 -13.55 -2.74 -5.78
C HIS A 83 -13.29 -1.27 -6.08
N LYS A 84 -14.35 -0.43 -6.09
CA LYS A 84 -14.27 0.99 -6.47
C LYS A 84 -13.34 1.84 -5.58
N LEU A 85 -13.17 1.45 -4.31
CA LEU A 85 -12.39 2.19 -3.32
C LEU A 85 -11.03 1.56 -3.00
N MET A 86 -10.64 0.50 -3.69
CA MET A 86 -9.38 -0.19 -3.42
C MET A 86 -8.91 -1.01 -4.61
N LYS A 87 -7.61 -0.99 -4.89
CA LYS A 87 -6.95 -1.79 -5.92
C LYS A 87 -5.83 -2.61 -5.28
N ILE A 88 -5.71 -3.89 -5.64
CA ILE A 88 -4.53 -4.68 -5.28
C ILE A 88 -3.42 -4.31 -6.26
N VAL A 89 -2.29 -3.84 -5.73
CA VAL A 89 -1.08 -3.46 -6.47
C VAL A 89 -0.14 -4.64 -6.58
N TYR A 90 -0.03 -5.42 -5.49
CA TYR A 90 0.82 -6.61 -5.41
C TYR A 90 0.21 -7.63 -4.45
N GLU A 91 0.40 -8.91 -4.75
CA GLU A 91 0.02 -10.01 -3.86
C GLU A 91 0.91 -11.23 -4.09
N ASP A 92 1.43 -11.78 -3.00
CA ASP A 92 2.13 -13.06 -2.99
C ASP A 92 1.62 -13.99 -1.87
N ALA A 93 2.46 -14.92 -1.39
CA ALA A 93 2.12 -15.83 -0.31
C ALA A 93 2.07 -15.16 1.07
N TYR A 94 2.79 -14.04 1.26
CA TYR A 94 3.07 -13.42 2.56
C TYR A 94 2.39 -12.08 2.75
N ILE A 95 2.29 -11.28 1.68
CA ILE A 95 1.79 -9.90 1.75
C ILE A 95 0.77 -9.57 0.66
N ILE A 96 -0.03 -8.54 0.91
CA ILE A 96 -0.85 -7.84 -0.08
C ILE A 96 -0.58 -6.35 0.04
N VAL A 97 -0.17 -5.70 -1.06
CA VAL A 97 -0.06 -4.25 -1.16
C VAL A 97 -1.25 -3.73 -1.95
N ILE A 98 -1.91 -2.73 -1.41
CA ILE A 98 -3.08 -2.10 -2.01
C ILE A 98 -2.85 -0.61 -2.24
N GLU A 99 -3.59 -0.04 -3.19
CA GLU A 99 -3.86 1.38 -3.28
C GLU A 99 -5.28 1.62 -2.76
N LYS A 100 -5.39 2.33 -1.63
CA LYS A 100 -6.64 2.68 -0.97
C LYS A 100 -7.11 4.06 -1.46
N MET A 101 -8.37 4.19 -1.82
CA MET A 101 -8.99 5.50 -2.11
C MET A 101 -9.39 6.20 -0.81
N GLN A 102 -9.61 7.54 -0.89
CA GLN A 102 -10.19 8.30 0.22
C GLN A 102 -11.59 7.79 0.57
N GLY A 103 -12.03 8.06 1.79
CA GLY A 103 -13.34 7.66 2.30
C GLY A 103 -13.43 6.21 2.79
N LEU A 104 -12.45 5.34 2.46
CA LEU A 104 -12.42 3.97 2.95
C LEU A 104 -11.60 3.88 4.25
N LEU A 105 -12.20 3.34 5.30
CA LEU A 105 -11.48 3.01 6.54
C LEU A 105 -10.48 1.88 6.30
N SER A 106 -9.28 1.98 6.88
CA SER A 106 -8.31 0.87 6.87
C SER A 106 -8.79 -0.30 7.71
N VAL A 107 -9.31 -0.01 8.92
CA VAL A 107 -9.78 -0.98 9.91
C VAL A 107 -10.97 -0.39 10.67
N ASN A 108 -11.80 -1.25 11.24
CA ASN A 108 -12.90 -0.82 12.11
C ASN A 108 -12.35 -0.18 13.41
N THR A 109 -13.12 0.77 13.90
CA THR A 109 -13.07 1.20 15.29
C THR A 109 -14.28 0.60 16.01
N ASP A 110 -14.20 0.42 17.33
CA ASP A 110 -15.26 -0.22 18.15
C ASP A 110 -16.66 0.40 17.98
N ARG A 111 -16.74 1.57 17.37
CA ARG A 111 -17.97 2.36 17.21
C ARG A 111 -18.61 2.30 15.81
N GLN A 112 -17.97 1.71 14.81
CA GLN A 112 -18.49 1.75 13.43
C GLN A 112 -18.39 0.40 12.76
N LYS A 113 -19.53 -0.17 12.36
CA LYS A 113 -19.64 -1.43 11.58
C LYS A 113 -19.55 -1.18 10.06
N GLU A 114 -18.74 -0.22 9.63
CA GLU A 114 -18.56 0.07 8.21
C GLU A 114 -17.63 -0.96 7.54
N ARG A 115 -17.79 -1.13 6.22
CA ARG A 115 -16.84 -1.91 5.44
C ARG A 115 -15.49 -1.21 5.39
N THR A 116 -14.43 -1.93 5.69
CA THR A 116 -13.05 -1.43 5.74
C THR A 116 -12.18 -2.15 4.72
N ALA A 117 -11.00 -1.61 4.42
CA ALA A 117 -10.02 -2.32 3.59
C ALA A 117 -9.72 -3.72 4.15
N TYR A 118 -9.61 -3.84 5.47
CA TYR A 118 -9.42 -5.11 6.17
C TYR A 118 -10.56 -6.11 5.91
N THR A 119 -11.82 -5.71 6.06
CA THR A 119 -12.95 -6.60 5.85
C THR A 119 -13.10 -7.02 4.39
N ILE A 120 -12.88 -6.09 3.45
CA ILE A 120 -12.93 -6.36 2.01
C ILE A 120 -11.84 -7.34 1.59
N LEU A 121 -10.61 -7.17 2.10
CA LEU A 121 -9.51 -8.10 1.81
C LEU A 121 -9.73 -9.48 2.45
N ASN A 122 -10.29 -9.55 3.65
CA ASN A 122 -10.65 -10.86 4.24
C ASN A 122 -11.69 -11.59 3.40
N GLU A 123 -12.75 -10.93 2.94
CA GLU A 123 -13.71 -11.52 2.02
C GLU A 123 -13.04 -12.02 0.71
N TYR A 124 -12.04 -11.28 0.23
CA TYR A 124 -11.30 -11.65 -0.97
C TYR A 124 -10.42 -12.89 -0.75
N VAL A 125 -9.59 -12.93 0.30
CA VAL A 125 -8.69 -14.06 0.53
C VAL A 125 -9.45 -15.33 0.95
N GLN A 126 -10.57 -15.20 1.64
CA GLN A 126 -11.43 -16.31 2.05
C GLN A 126 -12.12 -17.03 0.88
N ARG A 127 -12.13 -16.44 -0.32
CA ARG A 127 -12.59 -17.13 -1.54
C ARG A 127 -11.71 -18.31 -1.92
N SER A 128 -10.43 -18.33 -1.52
CA SER A 128 -9.49 -19.44 -1.72
C SER A 128 -9.42 -20.41 -0.55
N GLY A 129 -10.06 -20.09 0.58
CA GLY A 129 -10.15 -20.96 1.77
C GLY A 129 -10.63 -20.15 2.97
N LYS A 130 -11.63 -20.67 3.70
CA LYS A 130 -12.25 -19.97 4.84
C LYS A 130 -11.26 -19.62 5.97
N GLN A 131 -10.14 -20.33 6.06
CA GLN A 131 -9.08 -20.10 7.05
C GLN A 131 -8.13 -18.97 6.68
N HIS A 132 -8.13 -18.51 5.42
CA HIS A 132 -7.25 -17.43 4.98
C HIS A 132 -7.73 -16.10 5.54
N ARG A 133 -6.78 -15.33 6.09
CA ARG A 133 -7.03 -13.99 6.63
C ARG A 133 -5.88 -13.07 6.29
N VAL A 134 -6.18 -11.77 6.23
CA VAL A 134 -5.15 -10.75 6.22
C VAL A 134 -4.95 -10.21 7.63
N HIS A 135 -3.76 -9.70 7.91
CA HIS A 135 -3.38 -9.15 9.20
C HIS A 135 -2.87 -7.72 9.00
N ILE A 136 -3.26 -6.84 9.92
CA ILE A 136 -2.96 -5.42 9.82
C ILE A 136 -1.51 -5.19 10.25
N VAL A 137 -0.75 -4.52 9.41
CA VAL A 137 0.64 -4.11 9.68
C VAL A 137 0.70 -2.64 10.05
N HIS A 138 0.09 -1.80 9.23
CA HIS A 138 -0.06 -0.36 9.46
C HIS A 138 -1.40 0.14 8.94
N ARG A 139 -1.66 1.44 9.07
CA ARG A 139 -2.93 2.03 8.65
C ARG A 139 -2.74 3.40 8.00
N LEU A 140 -3.69 3.74 7.13
CA LEU A 140 -3.95 5.10 6.67
C LEU A 140 -5.27 5.59 7.28
N ASP A 141 -5.41 6.89 7.45
CA ASP A 141 -6.68 7.48 7.87
C ASP A 141 -7.76 7.28 6.80
N ARG A 142 -9.05 7.43 7.16
CA ARG A 142 -10.19 7.27 6.25
C ARG A 142 -9.98 8.06 4.95
N ASP A 143 -9.65 9.33 5.08
CA ASP A 143 -9.61 10.27 3.95
C ASP A 143 -8.24 10.39 3.29
N THR A 144 -7.20 9.77 3.87
CA THR A 144 -5.90 9.59 3.24
C THR A 144 -5.97 8.47 2.20
N SER A 145 -5.59 8.76 0.96
CA SER A 145 -5.46 7.74 -0.09
C SER A 145 -4.02 7.24 -0.23
N GLY A 146 -3.80 6.17 -0.99
CA GLY A 146 -2.48 5.68 -1.37
C GLY A 146 -2.14 4.29 -0.91
N LEU A 147 -0.85 3.99 -0.93
CA LEU A 147 -0.29 2.66 -0.73
C LEU A 147 -0.37 2.22 0.73
N MET A 148 -0.80 0.99 0.92
CA MET A 148 -0.90 0.32 2.21
C MET A 148 -0.67 -1.18 2.04
N MET A 149 -0.04 -1.85 3.03
CA MET A 149 0.17 -3.29 2.99
C MET A 149 -0.52 -4.03 4.15
N PHE A 150 -0.80 -5.31 3.90
CA PHE A 150 -1.28 -6.28 4.88
C PHE A 150 -0.41 -7.53 4.81
N ALA A 151 -0.23 -8.20 5.94
CA ALA A 151 0.34 -9.55 5.97
C ALA A 151 -0.76 -10.59 5.71
N LYS A 152 -0.38 -11.79 5.25
CA LYS A 152 -1.31 -12.91 5.00
C LYS A 152 -1.26 -13.99 6.07
N ASP A 153 -0.37 -13.88 7.02
CA ASP A 153 -0.27 -14.72 8.21
C ASP A 153 0.28 -13.94 9.41
N GLU A 154 0.10 -14.49 10.63
CA GLU A 154 0.51 -13.84 11.86
C GLU A 154 2.04 -13.72 12.01
N LYS A 155 2.81 -14.70 11.52
CA LYS A 155 4.27 -14.66 11.59
C LYS A 155 4.79 -13.48 10.79
N THR A 156 4.33 -13.34 9.54
CA THR A 156 4.65 -12.21 8.66
C THR A 156 4.23 -10.88 9.28
N GLN A 157 3.04 -10.82 9.88
CA GLN A 157 2.58 -9.63 10.58
C GLN A 157 3.53 -9.22 11.72
N ARG A 158 3.90 -10.15 12.59
CA ARG A 158 4.83 -9.90 13.71
C ARG A 158 6.18 -9.42 13.18
N THR A 159 6.76 -10.13 12.21
CA THR A 159 8.03 -9.72 11.59
C THR A 159 7.98 -8.27 11.11
N LEU A 160 6.93 -7.89 10.37
CA LEU A 160 6.78 -6.53 9.83
C LEU A 160 6.52 -5.47 10.90
N ARG A 161 5.77 -5.78 11.96
CA ARG A 161 5.46 -4.83 13.02
C ARG A 161 6.61 -4.63 13.98
N ASP A 162 7.24 -5.72 14.41
CA ASP A 162 8.31 -5.68 15.42
C ASP A 162 9.59 -5.06 14.87
N ASN A 163 9.81 -5.18 13.55
CA ASN A 163 10.98 -4.63 12.86
C ASN A 163 10.60 -3.54 11.84
N TRP A 164 9.53 -2.78 12.08
CA TRP A 164 9.00 -1.82 11.13
C TRP A 164 10.04 -0.80 10.65
N HIS A 165 10.83 -0.24 11.56
CA HIS A 165 11.83 0.77 11.24
C HIS A 165 13.00 0.22 10.41
N ASP A 166 13.36 -1.05 10.59
CA ASP A 166 14.44 -1.69 9.86
C ASP A 166 13.98 -2.20 8.49
N ILE A 167 12.73 -2.65 8.41
CA ILE A 167 12.16 -3.24 7.20
C ILE A 167 11.65 -2.16 6.24
N VAL A 168 10.97 -1.12 6.72
CA VAL A 168 10.39 -0.07 5.87
C VAL A 168 11.39 1.05 5.66
N THR A 169 12.02 1.06 4.48
CA THR A 169 13.13 1.95 4.14
C THR A 169 12.70 3.33 3.64
N ASP A 170 11.50 3.44 3.04
CA ASP A 170 11.02 4.71 2.50
C ASP A 170 9.49 4.73 2.46
N ARG A 171 8.90 5.75 3.08
CA ARG A 171 7.45 5.93 3.15
C ARG A 171 7.10 7.40 2.97
N ARG A 172 6.66 7.73 1.75
CA ARG A 172 6.42 9.12 1.38
C ARG A 172 4.97 9.41 1.05
N TYR A 173 4.60 10.62 1.39
CA TYR A 173 3.30 11.19 1.11
C TYR A 173 3.47 12.44 0.24
N VAL A 174 2.44 12.77 -0.50
CA VAL A 174 2.28 14.05 -1.14
C VAL A 174 1.02 14.72 -0.59
N ALA A 175 1.13 16.00 -0.28
CA ALA A 175 0.01 16.82 0.17
C ALA A 175 -0.05 18.13 -0.62
N VAL A 176 -1.24 18.73 -0.67
CA VAL A 176 -1.38 20.15 -1.03
C VAL A 176 -1.84 20.90 0.21
N VAL A 177 -1.07 21.93 0.54
CA VAL A 177 -1.31 22.76 1.73
C VAL A 177 -1.73 24.15 1.34
N VAL A 178 -2.43 24.83 2.25
CA VAL A 178 -2.85 26.23 2.08
C VAL A 178 -1.63 27.14 2.25
N GLY A 179 -1.55 28.15 1.41
CA GLY A 179 -0.46 29.12 1.39
C GLY A 179 0.78 28.64 0.65
N GLU A 180 1.68 29.57 0.40
CA GLU A 180 2.98 29.27 -0.20
C GLU A 180 4.01 29.05 0.91
N MET A 181 4.50 27.83 1.04
CA MET A 181 5.53 27.45 2.02
C MET A 181 6.75 28.37 1.89
N GLU A 182 7.21 28.96 2.97
CA GLU A 182 8.39 29.84 2.94
C GLU A 182 9.68 29.08 2.63
N LYS A 183 9.85 27.89 3.23
CA LYS A 183 11.05 27.07 3.10
C LYS A 183 10.88 25.98 2.04
N ASP A 184 11.96 25.65 1.33
CA ASP A 184 11.98 24.57 0.34
C ASP A 184 11.98 23.20 1.00
N ALA A 185 12.53 23.06 2.19
CA ALA A 185 12.54 21.83 2.96
C ALA A 185 12.70 22.13 4.46
N GLY A 186 12.33 21.15 5.27
CA GLY A 186 12.50 21.24 6.72
C GLY A 186 12.07 19.96 7.43
N THR A 187 12.22 20.00 8.75
CA THR A 187 11.82 18.92 9.66
C THR A 187 10.94 19.52 10.75
N VAL A 188 9.82 18.87 11.02
CA VAL A 188 8.95 19.16 12.17
C VAL A 188 9.14 18.07 13.19
N VAL A 189 9.49 18.47 14.41
CA VAL A 189 9.59 17.58 15.58
C VAL A 189 8.64 18.10 16.65
N SER A 190 7.75 17.25 17.13
CA SER A 190 6.83 17.58 18.21
C SER A 190 6.39 16.33 18.97
N TRP A 191 5.73 16.52 20.12
CA TRP A 191 5.14 15.45 20.91
C TRP A 191 3.62 15.46 20.69
N LEU A 192 3.10 14.35 20.16
CA LEU A 192 1.68 14.22 19.82
C LEU A 192 0.92 13.44 20.89
N THR A 193 -0.15 14.05 21.39
CA THR A 193 -1.07 13.42 22.36
C THR A 193 -2.45 13.23 21.75
N ASP A 194 -2.94 11.96 21.69
CA ASP A 194 -4.29 11.63 21.20
C ASP A 194 -5.32 11.83 22.30
N ARG A 195 -6.16 12.87 22.17
CA ARG A 195 -7.28 13.17 23.10
C ARG A 195 -8.61 13.00 22.36
N LYS A 196 -9.19 11.80 22.43
CA LYS A 196 -10.52 11.46 21.85
C LYS A 196 -10.66 11.77 20.36
N LEU A 197 -11.04 13.01 20.02
CA LEU A 197 -11.34 13.44 18.64
C LEU A 197 -10.15 14.09 17.94
N TYR A 198 -9.26 14.72 18.70
CA TYR A 198 -8.13 15.50 18.20
C TYR A 198 -6.81 14.95 18.70
N VAL A 199 -5.79 15.12 17.88
CA VAL A 199 -4.40 14.96 18.27
C VAL A 199 -3.84 16.36 18.49
N TYR A 200 -3.20 16.57 19.63
CA TYR A 200 -2.58 17.84 19.99
C TYR A 200 -1.08 17.71 19.88
N SER A 201 -0.44 18.80 19.48
CA SER A 201 1.01 18.91 19.33
C SER A 201 1.59 19.80 20.43
N SER A 202 2.72 19.38 20.96
CA SER A 202 3.54 20.18 21.86
C SER A 202 4.96 20.31 21.28
N PRO A 203 5.58 21.50 21.28
CA PRO A 203 6.96 21.66 20.82
C PRO A 203 7.99 21.07 21.80
N THR A 204 7.57 20.72 23.02
CA THR A 204 8.41 20.13 24.06
C THR A 204 7.78 18.84 24.56
N ASP A 205 8.60 17.96 25.14
CA ASP A 205 8.12 16.72 25.76
C ASP A 205 7.17 17.02 26.92
N ASP A 206 5.89 16.76 26.68
CA ASP A 206 4.79 16.89 27.64
C ASP A 206 4.18 15.53 28.03
N GLY A 207 4.91 14.43 27.77
CA GLY A 207 4.44 13.05 27.91
C GLY A 207 3.71 12.54 26.66
N GLY A 208 3.67 13.30 25.58
CA GLY A 208 3.18 12.89 24.26
C GLY A 208 4.15 11.91 23.59
N GLN A 209 3.79 11.49 22.39
CA GLN A 209 4.64 10.61 21.58
C GLN A 209 5.47 11.45 20.61
N GLU A 210 6.79 11.34 20.69
CA GLU A 210 7.69 11.99 19.74
C GLU A 210 7.30 11.66 18.30
N SER A 211 7.28 12.69 17.47
CA SER A 211 6.78 12.65 16.11
C SER A 211 7.66 13.48 15.20
N ILE A 212 8.21 12.86 14.14
CA ILE A 212 9.18 13.47 13.24
C ILE A 212 8.67 13.35 11.81
N THR A 213 8.53 14.52 11.15
CA THR A 213 8.11 14.62 9.74
C THR A 213 9.08 15.51 8.99
N HIS A 214 9.72 14.97 7.97
CA HIS A 214 10.48 15.76 6.99
C HIS A 214 9.58 16.20 5.85
N TYR A 215 9.78 17.39 5.35
CA TYR A 215 9.03 17.88 4.19
C TYR A 215 9.94 18.53 3.15
N ARG A 216 9.49 18.50 1.89
CA ARG A 216 10.10 19.17 0.76
C ARG A 216 9.02 19.80 -0.10
N THR A 217 9.09 21.10 -0.32
CA THR A 217 8.18 21.84 -1.19
C THR A 217 8.55 21.59 -2.65
N ILE A 218 7.63 21.02 -3.41
CA ILE A 218 7.82 20.67 -4.82
C ILE A 218 7.44 21.85 -5.73
N LYS A 219 6.37 22.54 -5.37
CA LYS A 219 5.83 23.64 -6.18
C LYS A 219 4.96 24.57 -5.35
N ARG A 220 5.00 25.86 -5.68
CA ARG A 220 4.15 26.91 -5.12
C ARG A 220 3.42 27.59 -6.26
N ALA A 221 2.13 27.72 -6.18
CA ALA A 221 1.30 28.52 -7.08
C ALA A 221 -0.12 28.68 -6.54
N ASN A 222 -0.78 29.75 -6.92
CA ASN A 222 -2.21 30.02 -6.68
C ASN A 222 -2.58 30.04 -5.19
N GLY A 223 -1.65 30.43 -4.30
CA GLY A 223 -1.87 30.43 -2.85
C GLY A 223 -1.81 29.02 -2.22
N TYR A 224 -1.21 28.05 -2.91
CA TYR A 224 -1.04 26.67 -2.43
C TYR A 224 0.40 26.18 -2.61
N SER A 225 0.76 25.16 -1.85
CA SER A 225 2.02 24.43 -2.04
C SER A 225 1.79 22.93 -2.17
N LEU A 226 2.45 22.31 -3.15
CA LEU A 226 2.58 20.86 -3.28
C LEU A 226 3.81 20.43 -2.49
N VAL A 227 3.63 19.58 -1.51
CA VAL A 227 4.67 19.19 -0.55
C VAL A 227 4.81 17.68 -0.50
N GLU A 228 6.03 17.18 -0.65
CA GLU A 228 6.36 15.80 -0.27
C GLU A 228 6.68 15.72 1.22
N LEU A 229 6.27 14.64 1.87
CA LEU A 229 6.51 14.39 3.28
C LEU A 229 7.07 12.99 3.47
N ASN A 230 8.09 12.88 4.29
CA ASN A 230 8.70 11.62 4.69
C ASN A 230 8.59 11.47 6.21
N LEU A 231 8.12 10.31 6.66
CA LEU A 231 7.82 10.05 8.06
C LEU A 231 8.89 9.14 8.68
N GLU A 232 9.59 9.59 9.71
CA GLU A 232 10.34 8.71 10.61
C GLU A 232 9.39 7.98 11.55
N THR A 233 8.45 8.68 12.14
CA THR A 233 7.41 8.14 13.02
C THR A 233 6.07 8.01 12.28
N GLY A 234 5.08 7.34 12.88
CA GLY A 234 3.77 7.13 12.23
C GLY A 234 2.61 7.27 13.21
N ARG A 235 2.48 8.44 13.87
CA ARG A 235 1.41 8.69 14.83
C ARG A 235 0.11 9.07 14.13
N LYS A 236 -0.99 8.90 14.84
CA LYS A 236 -2.33 9.28 14.35
C LYS A 236 -2.36 10.73 13.92
N ASN A 237 -2.84 11.00 12.70
CA ASN A 237 -2.97 12.34 12.11
C ASN A 237 -1.66 13.16 12.03
N GLN A 238 -0.50 12.56 12.23
CA GLN A 238 0.78 13.26 12.38
C GLN A 238 1.04 14.31 11.30
N ILE A 239 0.96 13.95 10.02
CA ILE A 239 1.18 14.89 8.91
C ILE A 239 0.19 16.06 8.97
N ARG A 240 -1.06 15.79 9.29
CA ARG A 240 -2.14 16.78 9.30
C ARG A 240 -1.91 17.83 10.38
N VAL A 241 -1.50 17.37 11.57
CA VAL A 241 -1.15 18.24 12.72
C VAL A 241 0.11 19.04 12.41
N HIS A 242 1.18 18.40 11.94
CA HIS A 242 2.45 19.08 11.63
C HIS A 242 2.32 20.15 10.54
N MET A 243 1.47 19.92 9.53
CA MET A 243 1.21 20.95 8.51
C MET A 243 0.39 22.11 9.08
N GLN A 244 -0.52 21.86 9.99
CA GLN A 244 -1.22 22.91 10.74
C GLN A 244 -0.25 23.72 11.63
N ASP A 245 0.65 23.05 12.35
CA ASP A 245 1.66 23.68 13.23
C ASP A 245 2.58 24.63 12.44
N LEU A 246 2.87 24.29 11.17
CA LEU A 246 3.62 25.16 10.28
C LEU A 246 2.81 26.35 9.73
N GLY A 247 1.51 26.47 10.05
CA GLY A 247 0.62 27.48 9.48
C GLY A 247 0.14 27.17 8.06
N HIS A 248 0.40 25.97 7.56
CA HIS A 248 0.05 25.51 6.23
C HIS A 248 -0.81 24.23 6.27
N PRO A 249 -2.06 24.31 6.75
CA PRO A 249 -2.91 23.15 6.89
C PRO A 249 -3.21 22.52 5.52
N ILE A 250 -3.47 21.21 5.53
CA ILE A 250 -3.77 20.47 4.30
C ILE A 250 -5.15 20.85 3.77
N ILE A 251 -5.26 21.08 2.46
CA ILE A 251 -6.53 21.37 1.79
C ILE A 251 -7.53 20.23 2.02
N GLY A 252 -8.78 20.62 2.31
CA GLY A 252 -9.88 19.67 2.53
C GLY A 252 -9.77 18.88 3.82
N ASP A 253 -8.94 19.32 4.77
CA ASP A 253 -8.87 18.74 6.10
C ASP A 253 -9.98 19.29 7.00
N GLY A 254 -11.03 18.50 7.23
CA GLY A 254 -12.18 18.92 8.06
C GLY A 254 -11.91 18.97 9.56
N ARG A 255 -10.67 18.73 10.04
CA ARG A 255 -10.31 18.80 11.48
C ARG A 255 -9.20 19.80 11.78
N TYR A 256 -8.17 19.81 10.94
CA TYR A 256 -6.95 20.60 11.10
C TYR A 256 -6.81 21.64 10.01
N GLY A 257 -7.73 21.66 9.04
CA GLY A 257 -7.76 22.59 7.93
C GLY A 257 -8.46 23.91 8.24
N LEU A 258 -8.52 24.76 7.24
CA LEU A 258 -9.33 25.98 7.24
C LEU A 258 -10.77 25.63 6.82
N GLU A 259 -11.73 26.28 7.47
CA GLU A 259 -13.13 26.20 7.09
C GLU A 259 -13.29 26.69 5.64
N ASP A 260 -14.12 26.00 4.85
CA ASP A 260 -14.44 26.32 3.44
C ASP A 260 -13.29 26.23 2.41
N VAL A 261 -12.09 25.77 2.77
CA VAL A 261 -11.00 25.55 1.81
C VAL A 261 -10.93 24.10 1.35
N ASN A 262 -11.80 23.73 0.43
CA ASN A 262 -11.82 22.38 -0.15
C ASN A 262 -12.17 22.37 -1.65
N PRO A 263 -11.31 22.95 -2.52
CA PRO A 263 -11.58 23.06 -3.96
C PRO A 263 -11.62 21.73 -4.71
N ILE A 264 -11.19 20.64 -4.11
CA ILE A 264 -11.15 19.30 -4.73
C ILE A 264 -12.10 18.27 -4.07
N GLY A 265 -12.88 18.71 -3.07
CA GLY A 265 -13.89 17.86 -2.40
C GLY A 265 -13.31 16.72 -1.57
N ARG A 266 -12.01 16.79 -1.17
CA ARG A 266 -11.35 15.75 -0.38
C ARG A 266 -10.11 16.26 0.35
N LEU A 267 -9.66 15.50 1.36
CA LEU A 267 -8.34 15.70 1.97
C LEU A 267 -7.23 15.53 0.91
N ALA A 268 -6.41 16.55 0.72
CA ALA A 268 -5.30 16.56 -0.22
C ALA A 268 -4.05 15.87 0.36
N LEU A 269 -4.18 14.61 0.79
CA LEU A 269 -3.10 13.77 1.34
C LEU A 269 -3.10 12.39 0.71
N HIS A 270 -1.94 11.96 0.20
CA HIS A 270 -1.80 10.71 -0.52
C HIS A 270 -0.46 10.03 -0.23
N ALA A 271 -0.48 8.78 0.22
CA ALA A 271 0.68 7.93 0.45
C ALA A 271 1.16 7.35 -0.90
N PHE A 272 2.05 8.06 -1.59
CA PHE A 272 2.40 7.71 -2.96
C PHE A 272 3.54 6.69 -3.08
N LYS A 273 4.38 6.54 -2.02
CA LYS A 273 5.54 5.66 -2.07
C LYS A 273 5.66 4.80 -0.83
N LEU A 274 5.96 3.52 -1.03
CA LEU A 274 6.21 2.55 0.01
C LEU A 274 7.33 1.60 -0.44
N CYS A 275 8.48 1.63 0.27
CA CYS A 275 9.60 0.74 0.02
C CYS A 275 9.91 -0.04 1.30
N PHE A 276 10.15 -1.33 1.17
CA PHE A 276 10.44 -2.20 2.31
C PHE A 276 11.17 -3.47 1.87
N TYR A 277 11.89 -4.10 2.78
CA TYR A 277 12.42 -5.43 2.56
C TYR A 277 11.33 -6.48 2.71
N HIS A 278 11.23 -7.38 1.74
CA HIS A 278 10.22 -8.44 1.77
C HIS A 278 10.45 -9.36 2.99
N PRO A 279 9.42 -9.64 3.82
CA PRO A 279 9.57 -10.31 5.11
C PRO A 279 10.05 -11.77 5.03
N ASP A 280 9.99 -12.41 3.87
CA ASP A 280 10.44 -13.77 3.63
C ASP A 280 11.72 -13.84 2.80
N THR A 281 11.80 -13.10 1.69
CA THR A 281 12.93 -13.16 0.75
C THR A 281 14.04 -12.17 1.06
N GLY A 282 13.78 -11.12 1.85
CA GLY A 282 14.71 -10.03 2.10
C GLY A 282 14.94 -9.10 0.91
N GLU A 283 14.26 -9.30 -0.22
CA GLU A 283 14.37 -8.43 -1.39
C GLU A 283 13.76 -7.05 -1.15
N LEU A 284 14.40 -6.00 -1.67
CA LEU A 284 13.88 -4.65 -1.57
C LEU A 284 12.71 -4.43 -2.55
N MET A 285 11.51 -4.34 -2.00
CA MET A 285 10.28 -4.04 -2.72
C MET A 285 10.08 -2.53 -2.82
N ARG A 286 9.68 -2.04 -4.00
CA ARG A 286 9.40 -0.62 -4.25
C ARG A 286 8.06 -0.46 -4.95
N PHE A 287 7.17 0.28 -4.31
CA PHE A 287 5.85 0.62 -4.86
C PHE A 287 5.72 2.13 -4.91
N GLU A 288 5.25 2.64 -6.03
CA GLU A 288 5.01 4.06 -6.24
C GLU A 288 3.77 4.27 -7.09
N THR A 289 2.95 5.25 -6.72
CA THR A 289 1.79 5.69 -7.50
C THR A 289 2.03 7.13 -7.97
N PRO A 290 1.47 7.54 -9.10
CA PRO A 290 1.53 8.93 -9.52
C PRO A 290 0.81 9.83 -8.50
N TYR A 291 1.27 11.07 -8.35
CA TYR A 291 0.53 12.07 -7.59
C TYR A 291 -0.87 12.26 -8.18
N PRO A 292 -1.92 12.36 -7.37
CA PRO A 292 -3.27 12.61 -7.84
C PRO A 292 -3.34 13.82 -8.79
N GLY A 293 -4.05 13.65 -9.89
CA GLY A 293 -4.12 14.67 -10.93
C GLY A 293 -4.72 15.98 -10.43
N GLU A 294 -5.71 15.90 -9.54
CA GLU A 294 -6.33 17.05 -8.88
C GLU A 294 -5.34 17.83 -7.99
N PHE A 295 -4.35 17.17 -7.34
CA PHE A 295 -3.33 17.86 -6.56
C PHE A 295 -2.41 18.70 -7.45
N LYS A 296 -1.99 18.12 -8.58
CA LYS A 296 -1.15 18.83 -9.55
C LYS A 296 -1.85 20.05 -10.13
N LYS A 297 -3.16 19.96 -10.40
CA LYS A 297 -3.97 21.06 -10.99
C LYS A 297 -4.01 22.28 -10.08
N LEU A 298 -4.08 22.11 -8.75
CA LEU A 298 -4.12 23.23 -7.79
C LEU A 298 -2.89 24.13 -7.86
N VAL A 299 -1.73 23.55 -8.18
CA VAL A 299 -0.45 24.28 -8.29
C VAL A 299 0.02 24.47 -9.73
N LEU A 300 -0.86 24.32 -10.73
CA LEU A 300 -0.59 24.74 -12.09
C LEU A 300 -0.82 26.27 -12.16
N LYS A 301 0.17 27.01 -12.66
CA LYS A 301 -0.05 28.42 -12.99
C LYS A 301 -1.17 28.50 -14.03
N ASN A 302 -2.22 29.23 -13.75
CA ASN A 302 -3.17 29.64 -14.77
C ASN A 302 -2.39 30.47 -15.82
N LYS A 303 -2.49 30.01 -17.08
CA LYS A 303 -1.91 30.74 -18.20
C LYS A 303 -2.69 32.06 -18.45
#